data_6fa21c3cc89ac0c556cbf082ef66a3a7
#
_entry.id   6fa21c3cc89ac0c556cbf082ef66a3a7
#
_cell.length_a   1.000
_cell.length_b   1.000
_cell.length_c   1.000
_cell.angle_alpha   90.00
_cell.angle_beta   90.00
_cell.angle_gamma   90.00
#
_symmetry.space_group_name_H-M   'P 1'
#
loop_
_entity.id
_entity.type
_entity.pdbx_description
1 polymer ?
#
loop_
_entity_poly.entity_id
_entity_poly.type
_entity_poly.pdbx_seq_one_letter_code
_entity_poly.pdbx_strand_id
1 'polypeptide(L)' 'MDIETESVAIRAWASGRLVFVELTDGRQIAFPADRFRIPSEATDEQLKAVQLRLSCAALRWEELDEDLTVQGVVAGQVA' A
#
# COMPACT_ATOMS: atom_id res chain seq x y z
N MET A 1 14.70 18.36 -8.89
CA MET A 1 14.32 17.99 -8.62
C MET A 1 13.88 17.47 -8.30
N ASP A 2 13.60 17.24 -7.82
CA ASP A 2 13.17 16.67 -7.47
C ASP A 2 12.40 16.34 -7.03
N ILE A 3 12.04 16.66 -7.03
CA ILE A 3 11.16 16.48 -6.62
C ILE A 3 10.53 15.43 -6.52
N GLU A 4 10.37 14.88 -6.96
CA GLU A 4 9.90 13.84 -6.93
C GLU A 4 10.22 13.01 -5.99
N THR A 5 10.46 13.29 -5.01
CA THR A 5 10.85 12.47 -3.94
C THR A 5 9.71 11.86 -3.25
N GLU A 6 8.50 12.34 -3.43
CA GLU A 6 7.38 11.71 -2.79
C GLU A 6 6.63 10.87 -3.75
N SER A 7 6.42 9.61 -3.43
CA SER A 7 5.61 8.72 -4.23
C SER A 7 4.16 8.81 -3.78
N VAL A 8 3.29 8.99 -4.74
CA VAL A 8 1.87 9.18 -4.49
C VAL A 8 1.11 8.20 -5.36
N ALA A 9 0.09 7.59 -4.80
CA ALA A 9 -0.72 6.59 -5.50
C ALA A 9 -2.01 7.21 -5.98
N ILE A 10 -2.50 6.73 -7.12
CA ILE A 10 -3.82 7.14 -7.59
C ILE A 10 -4.86 6.10 -7.22
N ARG A 11 -4.47 4.87 -6.94
CA ARG A 11 -5.39 3.88 -6.40
C ARG A 11 -4.64 2.75 -5.77
N ALA A 12 -5.37 2.01 -4.93
CA ALA A 12 -4.85 0.83 -4.28
C ALA A 12 -5.97 -0.18 -4.18
N TRP A 13 -5.63 -1.45 -4.30
CA TRP A 13 -6.61 -2.51 -4.19
C TRP A 13 -5.90 -3.78 -3.77
N ALA A 14 -6.67 -4.82 -3.46
CA ALA A 14 -6.10 -6.09 -3.05
C ALA A 14 -6.86 -7.21 -3.74
N SER A 15 -6.14 -8.28 -4.02
CA SER A 15 -6.71 -9.49 -4.58
C SER A 15 -6.03 -10.66 -3.88
N GLY A 16 -6.80 -11.43 -3.13
CA GLY A 16 -6.21 -12.47 -2.29
C GLY A 16 -5.26 -11.83 -1.29
N ARG A 17 -4.04 -12.35 -1.24
CA ARG A 17 -3.02 -11.84 -0.33
C ARG A 17 -2.11 -10.81 -0.99
N LEU A 18 -2.42 -10.39 -2.20
CA LEU A 18 -1.60 -9.40 -2.90
C LEU A 18 -2.24 -8.03 -2.80
N VAL A 19 -1.43 -7.04 -2.51
CA VAL A 19 -1.85 -5.65 -2.47
C VAL A 19 -1.21 -4.94 -3.65
N PHE A 20 -2.01 -4.13 -4.34
CA PHE A 20 -1.58 -3.44 -5.54
C PHE A 20 -1.70 -1.94 -5.33
N VAL A 21 -0.73 -1.22 -5.87
CA VAL A 21 -0.72 0.23 -5.81
C VAL A 21 -0.38 0.75 -7.20
N GLU A 22 -1.18 1.68 -7.70
CA GLU A 22 -0.87 2.34 -8.96
C GLU A 22 -0.42 3.76 -8.66
N LEU A 23 0.74 4.12 -9.21
CA LEU A 23 1.36 5.40 -8.93
C LEU A 23 1.01 6.43 -9.99
N THR A 24 1.25 7.68 -9.66
CA THR A 24 0.91 8.76 -10.57
C THR A 24 1.72 8.73 -11.86
N ASP A 25 2.87 8.07 -11.86
CA ASP A 25 3.68 7.96 -13.08
C ASP A 25 3.30 6.76 -13.93
N GLY A 26 2.24 6.05 -13.55
CA GLY A 26 1.75 4.93 -14.34
C GLY A 26 2.26 3.56 -13.93
N ARG A 27 3.23 3.51 -13.03
CA ARG A 27 3.72 2.22 -12.56
C ARG A 27 2.72 1.58 -11.63
N GLN A 28 2.69 0.26 -11.65
CA GLN A 28 1.89 -0.52 -10.72
C GLN A 28 2.83 -1.42 -9.94
N ILE A 29 2.65 -1.45 -8.64
CA ILE A 29 3.49 -2.24 -7.76
C ILE A 29 2.59 -3.20 -7.01
N ALA A 30 2.99 -4.46 -6.94
CA ALA A 30 2.26 -5.46 -6.18
C ALA A 30 3.17 -6.04 -5.12
N PHE A 31 2.62 -6.32 -3.96
CA PHE A 31 3.41 -6.95 -2.91
C PHE A 31 2.51 -7.85 -2.08
N PRO A 32 3.09 -8.92 -1.54
CA PRO A 32 2.33 -9.79 -0.62
C PRO A 32 2.08 -9.05 0.68
N ALA A 33 0.89 -9.24 1.23
CA ALA A 33 0.54 -8.57 2.49
C ALA A 33 1.51 -8.94 3.61
N ASP A 34 2.05 -10.15 3.56
CA ASP A 34 2.92 -10.62 4.63
C ASP A 34 4.28 -9.94 4.64
N ARG A 35 4.59 -9.19 3.60
CA ARG A 35 5.91 -8.58 3.49
C ARG A 35 6.08 -7.40 4.42
N PHE A 36 4.99 -6.80 4.85
CA PHE A 36 5.03 -5.64 5.71
C PHE A 36 4.36 -6.00 7.03
N ARG A 37 3.76 -5.03 7.68
CA ARG A 37 3.22 -5.25 9.02
C ARG A 37 1.85 -5.85 9.07
N ILE A 38 1.27 -6.15 7.94
CA ILE A 38 -0.09 -6.64 7.90
C ILE A 38 -0.14 -8.02 8.54
N PRO A 39 -1.06 -8.24 9.50
CA PRO A 39 -1.11 -9.53 10.19
C PRO A 39 -1.37 -10.69 9.24
N SER A 40 -0.73 -11.80 9.50
CA SER A 40 -0.90 -12.97 8.64
C SER A 40 -2.31 -13.52 8.71
N GLU A 41 -3.04 -13.25 9.80
CA GLU A 41 -4.41 -13.72 9.90
C GLU A 41 -5.42 -12.77 9.29
N ALA A 42 -4.97 -11.65 8.72
CA ALA A 42 -5.89 -10.75 8.03
C ALA A 42 -6.59 -11.50 6.90
N THR A 43 -7.89 -11.32 6.80
CA THR A 43 -8.68 -12.00 5.78
C THR A 43 -8.57 -11.24 4.46
N ASP A 44 -8.92 -11.94 3.37
CA ASP A 44 -8.95 -11.29 2.07
C ASP A 44 -9.91 -10.11 2.06
N GLU A 45 -11.03 -10.23 2.77
CA GLU A 45 -11.99 -9.14 2.85
C GLU A 45 -11.40 -7.93 3.55
N GLN A 46 -10.63 -8.16 4.61
CA GLN A 46 -9.99 -7.08 5.31
C GLN A 46 -8.95 -6.39 4.43
N LEU A 47 -8.22 -7.17 3.65
CA LEU A 47 -7.22 -6.60 2.77
C LEU A 47 -7.85 -5.77 1.66
N LYS A 48 -9.01 -6.19 1.18
CA LYS A 48 -9.72 -5.45 0.13
C LYS A 48 -10.18 -4.08 0.59
N ALA A 49 -10.26 -3.88 1.88
CA ALA A 49 -10.74 -2.61 2.43
C ALA A 49 -9.65 -1.54 2.49
N VAL A 50 -8.54 -1.75 1.79
CA VAL A 50 -7.46 -0.78 1.78
C VAL A 50 -7.94 0.57 1.28
N GLN A 51 -7.48 1.64 1.93
CA GLN A 51 -7.86 3.01 1.59
C GLN A 51 -6.61 3.85 1.43
N LEU A 52 -6.71 4.86 0.56
CA LEU A 52 -5.64 5.83 0.43
C LEU A 52 -5.89 6.96 1.42
N ARG A 53 -4.83 7.39 2.08
CA ARG A 53 -4.90 8.44 3.09
C ARG A 53 -3.73 9.39 2.91
N LEU A 54 -3.77 10.51 3.60
CA LEU A 54 -2.69 11.50 3.62
C LEU A 54 -2.38 11.97 2.21
N SER A 55 -3.40 12.42 1.51
CA SER A 55 -3.27 12.90 0.13
C SER A 55 -2.66 11.83 -0.76
N CYS A 56 -3.10 10.59 -0.54
CA CYS A 56 -2.66 9.45 -1.36
C CYS A 56 -1.22 9.05 -1.14
N ALA A 57 -0.64 9.45 -0.03
CA ALA A 57 0.74 9.07 0.29
C ALA A 57 0.80 7.90 1.25
N ALA A 58 -0.35 7.37 1.69
CA ALA A 58 -0.37 6.26 2.62
C ALA A 58 -1.53 5.32 2.30
N LEU A 59 -1.32 4.06 2.63
CA LEU A 59 -2.35 3.03 2.57
C LEU A 59 -2.80 2.75 3.99
N ARG A 60 -4.10 2.60 4.16
CA ARG A 60 -4.64 2.35 5.50
C ARG A 60 -5.66 1.23 5.48
N TRP A 61 -5.56 0.35 6.46
CA TRP A 61 -6.55 -0.69 6.73
C TRP A 61 -7.14 -0.40 8.09
N GLU A 62 -8.30 0.21 8.10
CA GLU A 62 -8.91 0.67 9.37
C GLU A 62 -9.14 -0.48 10.33
N GLU A 63 -9.67 -1.56 9.82
CA GLU A 63 -10.03 -2.67 10.67
C GLU A 63 -8.80 -3.33 11.30
N LEU A 64 -7.69 -3.27 10.61
CA LEU A 64 -6.46 -3.87 11.10
C LEU A 64 -5.60 -2.88 11.88
N ASP A 65 -6.00 -1.61 11.86
CA ASP A 65 -5.23 -0.53 12.50
C ASP A 65 -3.80 -0.53 11.99
N GLU A 66 -3.63 -0.69 10.68
CA GLU A 66 -2.31 -0.70 10.06
C GLU A 66 -2.27 0.30 8.93
N ASP A 67 -1.10 0.90 8.74
CA ASP A 67 -0.89 1.73 7.59
C ASP A 67 0.54 1.60 7.10
N LEU A 68 0.73 1.90 5.81
CA LEU A 68 2.01 1.86 5.15
C LEU A 68 2.14 3.12 4.32
N THR A 69 3.34 3.67 4.24
CA THR A 69 3.55 4.79 3.33
C THR A 69 3.75 4.25 1.92
N VAL A 70 3.23 4.99 0.94
CA VAL A 70 3.44 4.62 -0.45
C VAL A 70 4.92 4.65 -0.78
N GLN A 71 5.62 5.65 -0.26
CA GLN A 71 7.06 5.75 -0.50
C GLN A 71 7.80 4.53 0.05
N GLY A 72 7.41 4.05 1.22
CA GLY A 72 8.02 2.87 1.79
C GLY A 72 7.78 1.63 0.95
N VAL A 73 6.58 1.50 0.43
CA VAL A 73 6.24 0.38 -0.44
C VAL A 73 7.07 0.42 -1.72
N VAL A 74 7.17 1.61 -2.32
CA VAL A 74 7.91 1.77 -3.56
C VAL A 74 9.40 1.45 -3.35
N ALA A 75 9.94 1.84 -2.22
CA ALA A 75 11.33 1.61 -1.93
C ALA A 75 11.63 0.17 -1.56
N GLY A 76 10.60 -0.66 -1.42
CA GLY A 76 10.80 -2.05 -1.05
C GLY A 76 11.26 -2.21 0.38
N GLN A 77 10.83 -1.33 1.25
CA GLN A 77 11.24 -1.37 2.63
C GLN A 77 10.66 -2.55 3.30
N VAL A 78 11.48 -3.48 3.63
CA VAL A 78 11.02 -4.63 4.35
C VAL A 78 11.82 -4.75 5.57
N ALA A 79 11.25 -5.40 6.46
CA ALA A 79 11.93 -5.60 7.71
C ALA A 79 13.13 -6.48 7.52
#